data_d20074b0094cfafff43fac4eb7c11bc7
#
_entry.id   d20074b0094cfafff43fac4eb7c11bc7
#
_cell.length_a   1.000
_cell.length_b   1.000
_cell.length_c   1.000
_cell.angle_alpha   90.00
_cell.angle_beta   90.00
_cell.angle_gamma   90.00
#
_symmetry.space_group_name_H-M   'P 1'
#
loop_
_entity.id
_entity.type
_entity.pdbx_description
1 polymer ?
#
loop_
_entity_poly.entity_id
_entity_poly.type
_entity_poly.pdbx_seq_one_letter_code
_entity_poly.pdbx_strand_id
1 'polypeptide(L)'
;MLYEATLLFAVAFIATWLFQFAAGGAVVAGWQRTALQFYLAAVFAAYFLWCWLRGGQTLAMKAWKIRLVAPGRSRVPPRVAVMRLFLAAIFVGAFCAALAAAFIHRNPWIAFATLVFSGVGLGWALVDRDRQFLHDRLAGTRLVLVSNTG
;
A
#
# COMPACT_ATOMS: atom_id res chain seq x y z
N MET A 1 1.05 1.19 11.94
CA MET A 1 1.85 0.45 10.94
C MET A 1 1.82 -1.06 11.21
N LEU A 2 2.17 -1.53 12.43
CA LEU A 2 2.22 -2.97 12.75
C LEU A 2 0.86 -3.66 12.55
N TYR A 3 -0.22 -3.07 13.03
CA TYR A 3 -1.57 -3.61 12.93
C TYR A 3 -2.05 -3.77 11.48
N GLU A 4 -1.73 -2.80 10.61
CA GLU A 4 -2.07 -2.88 9.18
C GLU A 4 -1.25 -3.97 8.48
N ALA A 5 0.03 -4.08 8.82
CA ALA A 5 0.89 -5.13 8.28
C ALA A 5 0.39 -6.53 8.66
N THR A 6 -0.02 -6.74 9.91
CA THR A 6 -0.60 -8.02 10.38
C THR A 6 -1.90 -8.35 9.64
N LEU A 7 -2.77 -7.36 9.44
CA LEU A 7 -4.02 -7.56 8.72
C LEU A 7 -3.78 -7.87 7.24
N LEU A 8 -2.89 -7.12 6.59
CA LEU A 8 -2.52 -7.37 5.19
C LEU A 8 -1.85 -8.73 5.03
N PHE A 9 -1.02 -9.14 5.99
CA PHE A 9 -0.44 -10.49 6.02
C PHE A 9 -1.52 -11.57 6.10
N ALA A 10 -2.52 -11.43 6.99
CA ALA A 10 -3.62 -12.38 7.10
C ALA A 10 -4.43 -12.45 5.78
N VAL A 11 -4.72 -11.31 5.17
CA VAL A 11 -5.42 -11.25 3.87
C VAL A 11 -4.59 -11.92 2.78
N ALA A 12 -3.28 -11.65 2.70
CA ALA A 12 -2.39 -12.28 1.75
C ALA A 12 -2.30 -13.79 1.95
N PHE A 13 -2.22 -14.24 3.20
CA PHE A 13 -2.16 -15.65 3.55
C PHE A 13 -3.41 -16.39 3.09
N ILE A 14 -4.59 -15.89 3.44
CA ILE A 14 -5.88 -16.49 3.05
C ILE A 14 -6.02 -16.47 1.52
N ALA A 15 -5.73 -15.35 0.86
CA ALA A 15 -5.81 -15.23 -0.59
C ALA A 15 -4.85 -16.20 -1.30
N THR A 16 -3.61 -16.33 -0.81
CA THR A 16 -2.64 -17.29 -1.35
C THR A 16 -3.12 -18.74 -1.17
N TRP A 17 -3.66 -19.05 0.00
CA TRP A 17 -4.18 -20.39 0.29
C TRP A 17 -5.36 -20.74 -0.63
N LEU A 18 -6.30 -19.82 -0.81
CA LEU A 18 -7.43 -19.99 -1.75
C LEU A 18 -6.95 -20.19 -3.19
N PHE A 19 -5.97 -19.40 -3.62
CA PHE A 19 -5.39 -19.55 -4.96
C PHE A 19 -4.73 -20.93 -5.14
N GLN A 20 -3.94 -21.38 -4.18
CA GLN A 20 -3.28 -22.69 -4.24
C GLN A 20 -4.29 -23.83 -4.24
N PHE A 21 -5.35 -23.71 -3.44
CA PHE A 21 -6.43 -24.71 -3.43
C PHE A 21 -7.11 -24.80 -4.80
N ALA A 22 -7.43 -23.65 -5.42
CA ALA A 22 -8.01 -23.57 -6.76
C ALA A 22 -7.05 -24.08 -7.85
N ALA A 23 -5.74 -23.92 -7.66
CA ALA A 23 -4.70 -24.40 -8.57
C ALA A 23 -4.35 -25.90 -8.39
N GLY A 24 -5.11 -26.64 -7.57
CA GLY A 24 -4.90 -28.08 -7.34
C GLY A 24 -3.78 -28.43 -6.37
N GLY A 25 -3.34 -27.50 -5.51
CA GLY A 25 -2.32 -27.74 -4.46
C GLY A 25 -0.89 -27.92 -4.97
N ALA A 26 -0.64 -27.72 -6.26
CA ALA A 26 0.68 -27.81 -6.84
C ALA A 26 1.58 -26.64 -6.40
N VAL A 27 2.89 -26.88 -6.36
CA VAL A 27 3.88 -25.81 -6.11
C VAL A 27 3.73 -24.75 -7.19
N VAL A 28 3.48 -23.51 -6.77
CA VAL A 28 3.29 -22.38 -7.68
C VAL A 28 4.59 -22.06 -8.41
N ALA A 29 4.67 -22.41 -9.69
CA ALA A 29 5.83 -22.21 -10.55
C ALA A 29 5.42 -21.61 -11.90
N GLY A 30 6.39 -20.99 -12.59
CA GLY A 30 6.17 -20.44 -13.93
C GLY A 30 5.05 -19.39 -13.97
N TRP A 31 4.10 -19.54 -14.91
CA TRP A 31 3.00 -18.60 -15.12
C TRP A 31 2.05 -18.50 -13.93
N GLN A 32 1.90 -19.55 -13.14
CA GLN A 32 1.07 -19.55 -11.93
C GLN A 32 1.58 -18.55 -10.88
N ARG A 33 2.91 -18.38 -10.77
CA ARG A 33 3.52 -17.38 -9.90
C ARG A 33 3.12 -15.97 -10.32
N THR A 34 3.16 -15.70 -11.61
CA THR A 34 2.73 -14.39 -12.15
C THR A 34 1.24 -14.18 -11.93
N ALA A 35 0.41 -15.20 -12.18
CA ALA A 35 -1.02 -15.15 -11.92
C ALA A 35 -1.33 -14.87 -10.44
N LEU A 36 -0.62 -15.53 -9.50
CA LEU A 36 -0.76 -15.27 -8.06
C LEU A 36 -0.40 -13.82 -7.70
N GLN A 37 0.67 -13.26 -8.29
CA GLN A 37 1.06 -11.87 -8.05
C GLN A 37 -0.03 -10.88 -8.48
N PHE A 38 -0.60 -11.07 -9.68
CA PHE A 38 -1.71 -10.24 -10.16
C PHE A 38 -2.97 -10.43 -9.31
N TYR A 39 -3.27 -11.65 -8.90
CA TYR A 39 -4.40 -11.94 -8.02
C TYR A 39 -4.25 -11.24 -6.67
N LEU A 40 -3.09 -11.33 -6.02
CA LEU A 40 -2.83 -10.64 -4.75
C LEU A 40 -2.88 -9.11 -4.91
N ALA A 41 -2.32 -8.58 -6.01
CA ALA A 41 -2.40 -7.16 -6.30
C ALA A 41 -3.86 -6.70 -6.46
N ALA A 42 -4.70 -7.48 -7.13
CA ALA A 42 -6.14 -7.21 -7.28
C ALA A 42 -6.89 -7.26 -5.94
N VAL A 43 -6.58 -8.26 -5.09
CA VAL A 43 -7.17 -8.38 -3.74
C VAL A 43 -6.83 -7.16 -2.88
N PHE A 44 -5.56 -6.74 -2.86
CA PHE A 44 -5.15 -5.55 -2.11
C PHE A 44 -5.75 -4.27 -2.69
N ALA A 45 -5.78 -4.14 -4.01
CA ALA A 45 -6.42 -3.00 -4.67
C ALA A 45 -7.91 -2.91 -4.29
N ALA A 46 -8.64 -4.01 -4.34
CA ALA A 46 -10.05 -4.07 -3.94
C ALA A 46 -10.24 -3.71 -2.47
N TYR A 47 -9.39 -4.22 -1.58
CA TYR A 47 -9.43 -3.89 -0.15
C TYR A 47 -9.24 -2.40 0.12
N PHE A 48 -8.18 -1.79 -0.44
CA PHE A 48 -7.89 -0.38 -0.21
C PHE A 48 -8.95 0.53 -0.83
N LEU A 49 -9.37 0.27 -2.07
CA LEU A 49 -10.42 1.04 -2.74
C LEU A 49 -11.74 0.96 -1.97
N TRP A 50 -12.14 -0.23 -1.55
CA TRP A 50 -13.33 -0.42 -0.73
C TRP A 50 -13.28 0.43 0.55
N CYS A 51 -12.18 0.35 1.29
CA CYS A 51 -12.00 1.07 2.55
C CYS A 51 -12.04 2.60 2.34
N TRP A 52 -11.35 3.11 1.32
CA TRP A 52 -11.28 4.54 1.06
C TRP A 52 -12.57 5.11 0.50
N LEU A 53 -13.28 4.37 -0.35
CA LEU A 53 -14.55 4.83 -0.94
C LEU A 53 -15.70 4.80 0.05
N ARG A 54 -15.78 3.79 0.93
CA ARG A 54 -16.87 3.66 1.90
C ARG A 54 -16.71 4.52 3.14
N GLY A 55 -15.49 4.62 3.68
CA GLY A 55 -15.27 5.26 4.98
C GLY A 55 -14.11 6.24 5.03
N GLY A 56 -13.28 6.31 3.98
CA GLY A 56 -12.03 7.08 4.00
C GLY A 56 -11.01 6.53 5.01
N GLN A 57 -11.22 5.30 5.51
CA GLN A 57 -10.39 4.71 6.55
C GLN A 57 -10.19 3.21 6.29
N THR A 58 -8.94 2.74 6.37
CA THR A 58 -8.63 1.32 6.53
C THR A 58 -8.91 0.88 7.98
N LEU A 59 -8.90 -0.42 8.25
CA LEU A 59 -9.08 -0.92 9.62
C LEU A 59 -7.99 -0.40 10.56
N ALA A 60 -6.74 -0.31 10.10
CA ALA A 60 -5.66 0.29 10.86
C ALA A 60 -5.86 1.79 11.08
N MET A 61 -6.31 2.53 10.07
CA MET A 61 -6.63 3.96 10.20
C MET A 61 -7.73 4.21 11.23
N LYS A 62 -8.71 3.31 11.34
CA LYS A 62 -9.75 3.38 12.40
C LYS A 62 -9.16 3.22 13.79
N ALA A 63 -8.24 2.26 13.98
CA ALA A 63 -7.57 2.05 15.27
C ALA A 63 -6.78 3.29 15.72
N TRP A 64 -6.18 4.03 14.77
CA TRP A 64 -5.40 5.24 15.03
C TRP A 64 -6.24 6.52 14.94
N LYS A 65 -7.56 6.42 14.75
CA LYS A 65 -8.48 7.57 14.57
C LYS A 65 -8.03 8.52 13.45
N ILE A 66 -7.45 7.98 12.38
CA ILE A 66 -6.98 8.72 11.21
C ILE A 66 -7.98 8.51 10.08
N ARG A 67 -8.32 9.57 9.36
CA ARG A 67 -9.19 9.52 8.19
C ARG A 67 -8.52 10.18 6.99
N LEU A 68 -8.72 9.58 5.83
CA LEU A 68 -8.37 10.15 4.54
C LEU A 68 -9.48 11.09 4.10
N VAL A 69 -9.12 12.32 3.81
CA VAL A 69 -10.04 13.34 3.29
C VAL A 69 -9.48 13.96 2.01
N ALA A 70 -10.38 14.37 1.13
CA ALA A 70 -10.04 15.22 0.00
C ALA A 70 -10.43 16.67 0.36
N PRO A 71 -9.57 17.68 0.08
CA PRO A 71 -9.86 19.07 0.37
C PRO A 71 -11.21 19.49 -0.21
N GLY A 72 -12.07 20.11 0.63
CA GLY A 72 -13.39 20.59 0.23
C GLY A 72 -14.44 19.51 -0.02
N ARG A 73 -14.19 18.24 0.33
CA ARG A 73 -15.16 17.14 0.12
C ARG A 73 -15.27 16.25 1.34
N SER A 74 -16.49 15.80 1.64
CA SER A 74 -16.77 14.88 2.75
C SER A 74 -16.33 13.44 2.48
N ARG A 75 -16.16 13.05 1.21
CA ARG A 75 -15.73 11.71 0.77
C ARG A 75 -14.64 11.82 -0.27
N VAL A 76 -13.77 10.81 -0.31
CA VAL A 76 -12.71 10.70 -1.33
C VAL A 76 -13.34 10.32 -2.67
N PRO A 77 -13.15 11.10 -3.74
CA PRO A 77 -13.66 10.75 -5.05
C PRO A 77 -12.98 9.49 -5.59
N PRO A 78 -13.69 8.63 -6.36
CA PRO A 78 -13.12 7.40 -6.90
C PRO A 78 -11.83 7.60 -7.70
N ARG A 79 -11.78 8.66 -8.53
CA ARG A 79 -10.60 9.00 -9.32
C ARG A 79 -9.37 9.27 -8.45
N VAL A 80 -9.56 9.98 -7.34
CA VAL A 80 -8.48 10.31 -6.39
C VAL A 80 -8.02 9.05 -5.65
N ALA A 81 -8.95 8.18 -5.25
CA ALA A 81 -8.64 6.90 -4.60
C ALA A 81 -7.82 5.98 -5.53
N VAL A 82 -8.22 5.87 -6.80
CA VAL A 82 -7.49 5.07 -7.80
C VAL A 82 -6.11 5.66 -8.07
N MET A 83 -6.00 6.98 -8.26
CA MET A 83 -4.70 7.66 -8.47
C MET A 83 -3.76 7.45 -7.29
N ARG A 84 -4.27 7.56 -6.05
CA ARG A 84 -3.52 7.29 -4.82
C ARG A 84 -3.03 5.84 -4.78
N LEU A 85 -3.90 4.87 -5.11
CA LEU A 85 -3.54 3.46 -5.15
C LEU A 85 -2.42 3.21 -6.17
N PHE A 86 -2.54 3.80 -7.36
CA PHE A 86 -1.55 3.68 -8.42
C PHE A 86 -0.19 4.25 -7.99
N LEU A 87 -0.17 5.46 -7.44
CA LEU A 87 1.05 6.07 -6.92
C LEU A 87 1.67 5.23 -5.80
N ALA A 88 0.87 4.78 -4.83
CA ALA A 88 1.35 3.91 -3.75
C ALA A 88 1.92 2.60 -4.30
N ALA A 89 1.26 1.99 -5.30
CA ALA A 89 1.74 0.76 -5.93
C ALA A 89 3.07 0.97 -6.67
N ILE A 90 3.28 2.11 -7.33
CA ILE A 90 4.56 2.45 -7.95
C ILE A 90 5.67 2.57 -6.89
N PHE A 91 5.45 3.33 -5.82
CA PHE A 91 6.46 3.52 -4.78
C PHE A 91 6.80 2.21 -4.05
N VAL A 92 5.77 1.47 -3.62
CA VAL A 92 5.95 0.19 -2.93
C VAL A 92 6.52 -0.87 -3.86
N GLY A 93 6.03 -0.94 -5.10
CA GLY A 93 6.50 -1.89 -6.10
C GLY A 93 7.97 -1.63 -6.49
N ALA A 94 8.35 -0.38 -6.71
CA ALA A 94 9.73 0.00 -6.98
C ALA A 94 10.64 -0.34 -5.79
N PHE A 95 10.19 -0.09 -4.56
CA PHE A 95 10.92 -0.47 -3.35
C PHE A 95 11.12 -1.98 -3.24
N CYS A 96 10.05 -2.77 -3.40
CA CYS A 96 10.13 -4.22 -3.35
C CYS A 96 11.01 -4.80 -4.46
N ALA A 97 10.92 -4.26 -5.69
CA ALA A 97 11.74 -4.68 -6.81
C ALA A 97 13.23 -4.39 -6.58
N ALA A 98 13.54 -3.20 -6.06
CA ALA A 98 14.91 -2.81 -5.75
C ALA A 98 15.49 -3.63 -4.58
N LEU A 99 14.68 -3.91 -3.57
CA LEU A 99 15.07 -4.79 -2.46
C LEU A 99 15.35 -6.21 -2.96
N ALA A 100 14.46 -6.76 -3.79
CA ALA A 100 14.66 -8.07 -4.40
C ALA A 100 15.95 -8.12 -5.25
N ALA A 101 16.20 -7.08 -6.06
CA ALA A 101 17.42 -6.97 -6.86
C ALA A 101 18.67 -6.89 -5.98
N ALA A 102 18.64 -6.17 -4.87
CA ALA A 102 19.73 -6.09 -3.91
C ALA A 102 20.08 -7.47 -3.32
N PHE A 103 19.07 -8.26 -2.95
CA PHE A 103 19.25 -9.61 -2.43
C PHE A 103 19.77 -10.60 -3.48
N ILE A 104 19.25 -10.53 -4.73
CA ILE A 104 19.62 -11.44 -5.81
C ILE A 104 21.06 -11.16 -6.28
N HIS A 105 21.37 -9.89 -6.53
CA HIS A 105 22.68 -9.51 -7.09
C HIS A 105 23.75 -9.29 -6.04
N ARG A 106 23.43 -9.30 -4.75
CA ARG A 106 24.34 -9.01 -3.63
C ARG A 106 25.19 -7.76 -3.84
N ASN A 107 24.61 -6.77 -4.53
CA ASN A 107 25.32 -5.53 -4.86
C ASN A 107 24.99 -4.46 -3.83
N PRO A 108 25.98 -3.98 -3.04
CA PRO A 108 25.76 -2.99 -2.01
C PRO A 108 25.27 -1.63 -2.55
N TRP A 109 25.61 -1.30 -3.78
CA TRP A 109 25.15 -0.05 -4.42
C TRP A 109 23.66 -0.07 -4.75
N ILE A 110 23.12 -1.22 -5.15
CA ILE A 110 21.68 -1.40 -5.39
C ILE A 110 20.95 -1.29 -4.05
N ALA A 111 21.46 -1.92 -2.99
CA ALA A 111 20.89 -1.82 -1.65
C ALA A 111 20.90 -0.36 -1.14
N PHE A 112 22.00 0.35 -1.34
CA PHE A 112 22.13 1.75 -0.97
C PHE A 112 21.16 2.64 -1.76
N ALA A 113 21.09 2.50 -3.08
CA ALA A 113 20.16 3.25 -3.93
C ALA A 113 18.69 3.00 -3.52
N THR A 114 18.35 1.75 -3.16
CA THR A 114 17.02 1.38 -2.66
C THR A 114 16.72 2.07 -1.34
N LEU A 115 17.69 2.09 -0.43
CA LEU A 115 17.55 2.75 0.87
C LEU A 115 17.35 4.26 0.71
N VAL A 116 18.11 4.89 -0.18
CA VAL A 116 17.98 6.33 -0.50
C VAL A 116 16.62 6.61 -1.13
N PHE A 117 16.20 5.84 -2.13
CA PHE A 117 14.91 6.03 -2.78
C PHE A 117 13.72 5.89 -1.81
N SER A 118 13.78 4.89 -0.94
CA SER A 118 12.77 4.70 0.12
C SER A 118 12.84 5.80 1.17
N GLY A 119 14.07 6.21 1.53
CA GLY A 119 14.32 7.30 2.46
C GLY A 119 13.78 8.64 1.97
N VAL A 120 13.85 8.92 0.67
CA VAL A 120 13.24 10.12 0.08
C VAL A 120 11.72 10.09 0.20
N GLY A 121 11.07 8.94 -0.08
CA GLY A 121 9.61 8.79 0.05
C GLY A 121 9.10 8.93 1.48
N LEU A 122 9.83 8.37 2.44
CA LEU A 122 9.51 8.45 3.87
C LEU A 122 10.00 9.77 4.50
N GLY A 123 11.19 10.22 4.11
CA GLY A 123 11.80 11.45 4.62
C GLY A 123 11.06 12.70 4.18
N TRP A 124 10.36 12.64 3.03
CA TRP A 124 9.49 13.73 2.60
C TRP A 124 8.46 14.10 3.67
N ALA A 125 7.88 13.11 4.35
CA ALA A 125 6.92 13.33 5.43
C ALA A 125 7.51 14.05 6.66
N LEU A 126 8.85 14.03 6.84
CA LEU A 126 9.55 14.75 7.90
C LEU A 126 9.82 16.21 7.53
N VAL A 127 9.99 16.49 6.24
CA VAL A 127 10.29 17.83 5.71
C VAL A 127 9.02 18.58 5.32
N ASP A 128 7.95 17.87 4.97
CA ASP A 128 6.68 18.46 4.57
C ASP A 128 5.99 19.16 5.75
N ARG A 129 5.54 20.39 5.53
CA ARG A 129 4.85 21.23 6.53
C ARG A 129 3.62 20.56 7.14
N ASP A 130 2.93 19.75 6.34
CA ASP A 130 1.70 19.04 6.71
C ASP A 130 1.97 17.57 7.14
N ARG A 131 3.25 17.15 7.21
CA ARG A 131 3.70 15.79 7.53
C ARG A 131 3.04 14.72 6.65
N GLN A 132 2.84 15.04 5.38
CA GLN A 132 2.20 14.15 4.42
C GLN A 132 3.24 13.37 3.61
N PHE A 133 2.92 12.14 3.27
CA PHE A 133 3.73 11.37 2.34
C PHE A 133 3.65 11.97 0.93
N LEU A 134 4.71 11.83 0.15
CA LEU A 134 4.78 12.38 -1.20
C LEU A 134 3.62 11.92 -2.09
N HIS A 135 3.24 10.65 -2.01
CA HIS A 135 2.12 10.10 -2.77
C HIS A 135 0.75 10.67 -2.35
N ASP A 136 0.59 11.05 -1.08
CA ASP A 136 -0.63 11.67 -0.57
C ASP A 136 -0.80 13.09 -1.11
N ARG A 137 0.30 13.83 -1.14
CA ARG A 137 0.33 15.20 -1.69
C ARG A 137 0.08 15.21 -3.20
N LEU A 138 0.69 14.28 -3.94
CA LEU A 138 0.47 14.12 -5.38
C LEU A 138 -0.96 13.69 -5.71
N ALA A 139 -1.58 12.88 -4.85
CA ALA A 139 -2.98 12.48 -5.01
C ALA A 139 -3.98 13.55 -4.54
N GLY A 140 -3.52 14.67 -3.97
CA GLY A 140 -4.39 15.73 -3.43
C GLY A 140 -5.24 15.25 -2.26
N THR A 141 -4.72 14.35 -1.43
CA THR A 141 -5.40 13.81 -0.24
C THR A 141 -4.68 14.23 1.04
N ARG A 142 -5.41 14.28 2.15
CA ARG A 142 -4.85 14.57 3.48
C ARG A 142 -5.30 13.54 4.50
N LEU A 143 -4.38 13.20 5.40
CA LEU A 143 -4.68 12.40 6.59
C LEU A 143 -5.03 13.36 7.72
N VAL A 144 -6.22 13.21 8.29
CA VAL A 144 -6.69 14.02 9.42
C VAL A 144 -6.99 13.13 10.61
N LEU A 145 -6.71 13.63 11.82
CA LEU A 145 -7.14 12.99 13.05
C LEU A 145 -8.65 13.21 13.22
N VAL A 146 -9.39 12.15 13.48
CA VAL A 146 -10.80 12.23 13.83
C VAL A 146 -10.88 12.57 15.31
N SER A 147 -11.14 13.83 15.66
CA SER A 147 -11.48 14.18 17.04
C SER A 147 -12.88 13.63 17.33
N ASN A 148 -13.03 12.85 18.40
CA ASN A 148 -14.35 12.58 18.96
C ASN A 148 -14.82 13.90 19.59
N THR A 149 -15.50 14.74 18.83
CA THR A 149 -16.48 15.65 19.42
C THR A 149 -17.65 14.75 19.83
N GLY A 150 -17.69 14.41 21.13
CA GLY A 150 -18.78 13.71 21.79
C GLY A 150 -20.07 14.51 21.69
#